data_a66bcfb572369aaf8bf1f9b16e7c5472
#
_entry.id   a66bcfb572369aaf8bf1f9b16e7c5472
#
_cell.length_a   1.000
_cell.length_b   1.000
_cell.length_c   1.000
_cell.angle_alpha   90.00
_cell.angle_beta   90.00
_cell.angle_gamma   90.00
#
_symmetry.space_group_name_H-M   'P 1'
#
loop_
_entity.id
_entity.type
_entity.pdbx_description
1 polymer ?
#
loop_
_entity_poly.entity_id
_entity_poly.type
_entity_poly.pdbx_seq_one_letter_code
_entity_poly.pdbx_strand_id
1 'polypeptide(L)'
;MDSAQPAATPLVVSSDDLSVRYESRRSDSTYEAVSGVTFSIAQGEILAVIGETGSGKSTLAATVAGLSGTGKPGTPQITGGALTVLGEQMRGITPRKRDRITLGIGYVPQDAGALLAARLTIGENIAAPIYARDRRFDQSEAGEAVAILVDAVRLPLSVMNSYPHELSRGQRQRVAIARALILGPKLLVADDPTSGIDVTARGTILDIISELQREREFSALVVSHTMGEARRFSSRVAVMHGGLIVGLGKVDEVIEQSEHEYMQGLARALRDLKRADELSSL
;
A
#
# COMPACT_ATOMS: atom_id res chain seq x y z
N MET A 1 40.71 -17.57 3.64
CA MET A 1 39.94 -16.31 3.80
C MET A 1 38.61 -16.55 3.13
N ASP A 2 37.67 -16.95 3.94
CA ASP A 2 36.32 -17.31 3.49
C ASP A 2 35.52 -16.01 3.27
N SER A 3 35.29 -15.65 2.02
CA SER A 3 34.47 -14.49 1.67
C SER A 3 33.02 -14.88 1.88
N ALA A 4 32.50 -14.60 3.08
CA ALA A 4 31.08 -14.70 3.37
C ALA A 4 30.31 -13.84 2.35
N GLN A 5 29.60 -14.47 1.41
CA GLN A 5 28.61 -13.80 0.58
C GLN A 5 27.59 -13.10 1.51
N PRO A 6 27.28 -11.81 1.29
CA PRO A 6 26.26 -11.16 2.07
C PRO A 6 24.96 -11.96 1.95
N ALA A 7 24.41 -12.35 3.10
CA ALA A 7 23.14 -13.08 3.14
C ALA A 7 22.08 -12.27 2.37
N ALA A 8 21.41 -12.90 1.43
CA ALA A 8 20.35 -12.25 0.67
C ALA A 8 19.28 -11.74 1.63
N THR A 9 18.92 -10.46 1.51
CA THR A 9 17.86 -9.85 2.34
C THR A 9 16.57 -10.65 2.19
N PRO A 10 15.93 -11.08 3.28
CA PRO A 10 14.73 -11.90 3.20
C PRO A 10 13.60 -11.14 2.48
N LEU A 11 12.82 -11.86 1.68
CA LEU A 11 11.70 -11.30 0.95
C LEU A 11 10.44 -11.34 1.82
N VAL A 12 9.75 -10.21 1.89
CA VAL A 12 8.45 -10.06 2.57
C VAL A 12 7.30 -10.36 1.62
N VAL A 13 7.46 -9.98 0.34
CA VAL A 13 6.55 -10.33 -0.75
C VAL A 13 7.36 -10.89 -1.91
N SER A 14 6.87 -11.98 -2.51
CA SER A 14 7.41 -12.52 -3.76
C SER A 14 6.26 -13.01 -4.63
N SER A 15 6.22 -12.57 -5.88
CA SER A 15 5.31 -13.10 -6.89
C SER A 15 6.09 -13.64 -8.09
N ASP A 16 5.55 -14.69 -8.68
CA ASP A 16 6.05 -15.31 -9.88
C ASP A 16 4.88 -15.63 -10.79
N ASP A 17 4.84 -15.01 -11.97
CA ASP A 17 3.80 -15.15 -12.99
C ASP A 17 2.37 -14.99 -12.44
N LEU A 18 2.18 -14.06 -11.49
CA LEU A 18 0.92 -13.88 -10.78
C LEU A 18 -0.17 -13.34 -11.69
N SER A 19 -1.28 -14.08 -11.78
CA SER A 19 -2.50 -13.64 -12.47
C SER A 19 -3.69 -13.60 -11.52
N VAL A 20 -4.51 -12.53 -11.63
CA VAL A 20 -5.64 -12.26 -10.74
C VAL A 20 -6.86 -11.83 -11.52
N ARG A 21 -8.01 -12.42 -11.23
CA ARG A 21 -9.30 -12.14 -11.85
C ARG A 21 -10.37 -11.74 -10.85
N TYR A 22 -11.39 -11.07 -11.36
CA TYR A 22 -12.68 -10.89 -10.71
C TYR A 22 -13.73 -11.77 -11.35
N GLU A 23 -14.49 -12.51 -10.55
CA GLU A 23 -15.67 -13.23 -11.04
C GLU A 23 -16.83 -12.25 -11.22
N SER A 24 -17.36 -12.19 -12.44
CA SER A 24 -18.58 -11.44 -12.72
C SER A 24 -19.80 -12.29 -12.36
N ARG A 25 -20.73 -11.73 -11.58
CA ARG A 25 -22.00 -12.39 -11.24
C ARG A 25 -22.99 -12.49 -12.41
N ARG A 26 -22.78 -11.77 -13.53
CA ARG A 26 -23.80 -11.57 -14.59
C ARG A 26 -23.38 -11.94 -16.00
N SER A 27 -22.14 -12.27 -16.24
CA SER A 27 -21.66 -12.67 -17.57
C SER A 27 -20.54 -13.69 -17.45
N ASP A 28 -20.40 -14.60 -18.42
CA ASP A 28 -19.27 -15.50 -18.59
C ASP A 28 -17.94 -14.73 -18.88
N SER A 29 -17.95 -13.41 -18.85
CA SER A 29 -16.76 -12.58 -19.03
C SER A 29 -15.99 -12.49 -17.74
N THR A 30 -14.88 -13.21 -17.67
CA THR A 30 -13.86 -13.05 -16.63
C THR A 30 -12.93 -11.92 -17.04
N TYR A 31 -12.82 -10.89 -16.20
CA TYR A 31 -11.84 -9.81 -16.39
C TYR A 31 -10.57 -10.12 -15.62
N GLU A 32 -9.47 -10.31 -16.35
CA GLU A 32 -8.15 -10.48 -15.77
C GLU A 32 -7.56 -9.09 -15.49
N ALA A 33 -7.47 -8.76 -14.21
CA ALA A 33 -7.03 -7.44 -13.78
C ALA A 33 -5.52 -7.35 -13.57
N VAL A 34 -4.86 -8.50 -13.37
CA VAL A 34 -3.41 -8.66 -13.24
C VAL A 34 -3.02 -9.90 -14.00
N SER A 35 -2.05 -9.80 -14.91
CA SER A 35 -1.63 -10.86 -15.84
C SER A 35 -0.13 -11.11 -15.75
N GLY A 36 0.29 -12.27 -15.24
CA GLY A 36 1.67 -12.73 -15.30
C GLY A 36 2.69 -11.81 -14.61
N VAL A 37 2.34 -11.15 -13.50
CA VAL A 37 3.25 -10.19 -12.87
C VAL A 37 4.26 -10.89 -11.95
N THR A 38 5.54 -10.52 -12.12
CA THR A 38 6.65 -11.00 -11.30
C THR A 38 7.35 -9.82 -10.63
N PHE A 39 7.39 -9.81 -9.29
CA PHE A 39 8.07 -8.79 -8.49
C PHE A 39 8.39 -9.32 -7.09
N SER A 40 9.21 -8.59 -6.36
CA SER A 40 9.52 -8.89 -4.95
C SER A 40 9.62 -7.62 -4.14
N ILE A 41 9.40 -7.74 -2.83
CA ILE A 41 9.66 -6.69 -1.83
C ILE A 41 10.56 -7.30 -0.76
N ALA A 42 11.73 -6.71 -0.57
CA ALA A 42 12.65 -7.11 0.48
C ALA A 42 12.21 -6.57 1.86
N GLN A 43 12.73 -7.15 2.92
CA GLN A 43 12.49 -6.64 4.27
C GLN A 43 13.02 -5.20 4.39
N GLY A 44 12.18 -4.31 4.94
CA GLY A 44 12.50 -2.89 5.08
C GLY A 44 12.43 -2.09 3.79
N GLU A 45 11.96 -2.67 2.68
CA GLU A 45 11.81 -1.99 1.40
C GLU A 45 10.43 -1.37 1.26
N ILE A 46 10.35 -0.18 0.63
CA ILE A 46 9.12 0.36 0.07
C ILE A 46 9.16 0.16 -1.46
N LEU A 47 8.18 -0.57 -2.01
CA LEU A 47 7.93 -0.64 -3.43
C LEU A 47 6.78 0.29 -3.80
N ALA A 48 7.05 1.29 -4.64
CA ALA A 48 6.00 2.09 -5.25
C ALA A 48 5.38 1.36 -6.44
N VAL A 49 4.05 1.40 -6.57
CA VAL A 49 3.33 0.87 -7.74
C VAL A 49 2.61 2.01 -8.41
N ILE A 50 2.97 2.31 -9.66
CA ILE A 50 2.36 3.40 -10.44
C ILE A 50 1.77 2.88 -11.75
N GLY A 51 0.95 3.69 -12.40
CA GLY A 51 0.33 3.38 -13.70
C GLY A 51 -1.02 4.07 -13.85
N GLU A 52 -1.64 3.93 -14.99
CA GLU A 52 -2.95 4.52 -15.30
C GLU A 52 -4.09 3.92 -14.45
N THR A 53 -5.20 4.65 -14.38
CA THR A 53 -6.44 4.12 -13.79
C THR A 53 -6.89 2.88 -14.57
N GLY A 54 -7.24 1.82 -13.86
CA GLY A 54 -7.61 0.54 -14.48
C GLY A 54 -6.44 -0.38 -14.82
N SER A 55 -5.18 0.00 -14.58
CA SER A 55 -4.02 -0.85 -14.89
C SER A 55 -3.80 -2.04 -13.95
N GLY A 56 -4.64 -2.24 -12.92
CA GLY A 56 -4.57 -3.39 -12.01
C GLY A 56 -3.92 -3.13 -10.65
N LYS A 57 -3.43 -1.91 -10.36
CA LYS A 57 -2.72 -1.56 -9.10
C LYS A 57 -3.50 -1.90 -7.84
N SER A 58 -4.75 -1.44 -7.74
CA SER A 58 -5.61 -1.70 -6.57
C SER A 58 -5.92 -3.20 -6.42
N THR A 59 -6.04 -3.93 -7.53
CA THR A 59 -6.19 -5.37 -7.52
C THR A 59 -4.94 -6.06 -6.97
N LEU A 60 -3.77 -5.63 -7.43
CA LEU A 60 -2.49 -6.12 -6.92
C LEU A 60 -2.34 -5.81 -5.42
N ALA A 61 -2.61 -4.57 -5.01
CA ALA A 61 -2.57 -4.15 -3.61
C ALA A 61 -3.52 -4.99 -2.73
N ALA A 62 -4.78 -5.14 -3.12
CA ALA A 62 -5.76 -5.95 -2.40
C ALA A 62 -5.34 -7.43 -2.30
N THR A 63 -4.74 -7.98 -3.36
CA THR A 63 -4.25 -9.36 -3.39
C THR A 63 -3.08 -9.56 -2.44
N VAL A 64 -2.10 -8.65 -2.43
CA VAL A 64 -0.96 -8.65 -1.50
C VAL A 64 -1.43 -8.44 -0.05
N ALA A 65 -2.47 -7.63 0.17
CA ALA A 65 -3.08 -7.43 1.48
C ALA A 65 -3.87 -8.66 2.01
N GLY A 66 -3.93 -9.76 1.25
CA GLY A 66 -4.63 -10.98 1.65
C GLY A 66 -6.14 -10.95 1.45
N LEU A 67 -6.65 -10.02 0.65
CA LEU A 67 -8.09 -9.91 0.36
C LEU A 67 -8.55 -10.80 -0.79
N SER A 68 -7.64 -11.53 -1.44
CA SER A 68 -7.96 -12.50 -2.50
C SER A 68 -8.52 -13.80 -1.94
N GLY A 69 -9.36 -14.49 -2.76
CA GLY A 69 -9.85 -15.82 -2.43
C GLY A 69 -10.73 -15.91 -1.17
N THR A 70 -11.39 -14.81 -0.79
CA THR A 70 -12.26 -14.78 0.40
C THR A 70 -13.61 -15.46 0.17
N GLY A 71 -13.92 -15.87 -1.05
CA GLY A 71 -15.24 -16.38 -1.45
C GLY A 71 -16.34 -15.32 -1.45
N LYS A 72 -16.02 -14.07 -1.13
CA LYS A 72 -16.98 -12.96 -1.18
C LYS A 72 -17.04 -12.41 -2.61
N PRO A 73 -18.24 -12.12 -3.14
CA PRO A 73 -18.39 -11.52 -4.45
C PRO A 73 -17.64 -10.19 -4.55
N GLY A 74 -17.00 -9.96 -5.73
CA GLY A 74 -16.23 -8.75 -5.95
C GLY A 74 -14.85 -8.73 -5.29
N THR A 75 -14.38 -9.86 -4.74
CA THR A 75 -13.00 -10.01 -4.28
C THR A 75 -12.12 -10.61 -5.37
N PRO A 76 -10.84 -10.20 -5.47
CA PRO A 76 -9.92 -10.76 -6.45
C PRO A 76 -9.63 -12.24 -6.15
N GLN A 77 -9.36 -13.02 -7.21
CA GLN A 77 -8.97 -14.42 -7.11
C GLN A 77 -7.65 -14.66 -7.85
N ILE A 78 -6.72 -15.34 -7.20
CA ILE A 78 -5.46 -15.76 -7.83
C ILE A 78 -5.75 -16.96 -8.73
N THR A 79 -5.60 -16.76 -10.04
CA THR A 79 -5.90 -17.79 -11.06
C THR A 79 -4.63 -18.41 -11.65
N GLY A 80 -3.52 -17.68 -11.68
CA GLY A 80 -2.23 -18.14 -12.21
C GLY A 80 -1.06 -17.78 -11.30
N GLY A 81 0.06 -18.47 -11.50
CA GLY A 81 1.32 -18.21 -10.84
C GLY A 81 1.32 -18.41 -9.32
N ALA A 82 2.25 -17.75 -8.65
CA ALA A 82 2.47 -17.83 -7.23
C ALA A 82 2.57 -16.45 -6.58
N LEU A 83 2.06 -16.33 -5.36
CA LEU A 83 2.26 -15.16 -4.50
C LEU A 83 2.56 -15.64 -3.08
N THR A 84 3.70 -15.25 -2.56
CA THR A 84 4.10 -15.46 -1.16
C THR A 84 4.13 -14.14 -0.43
N VAL A 85 3.45 -14.05 0.71
CA VAL A 85 3.44 -12.86 1.58
C VAL A 85 3.79 -13.29 2.99
N LEU A 86 4.76 -12.65 3.62
CA LEU A 86 5.26 -12.97 4.96
C LEU A 86 5.58 -14.47 5.13
N GLY A 87 6.11 -15.11 4.06
CA GLY A 87 6.48 -16.53 4.05
C GLY A 87 5.34 -17.52 3.81
N GLU A 88 4.10 -17.07 3.62
CA GLU A 88 2.96 -17.95 3.35
C GLU A 88 2.47 -17.81 1.89
N GLN A 89 2.17 -18.96 1.28
CA GLN A 89 1.61 -19.00 -0.08
C GLN A 89 0.14 -18.57 -0.07
N MET A 90 -0.18 -17.54 -0.89
CA MET A 90 -1.52 -16.92 -0.88
C MET A 90 -2.53 -17.65 -1.77
N ARG A 91 -2.08 -18.33 -2.83
CA ARG A 91 -2.95 -19.12 -3.71
C ARG A 91 -3.47 -20.34 -2.96
N GLY A 92 -4.79 -20.46 -2.82
CA GLY A 92 -5.41 -21.57 -2.09
C GLY A 92 -5.23 -21.53 -0.56
N ILE A 93 -4.83 -20.39 -0.01
CA ILE A 93 -4.66 -20.22 1.43
C ILE A 93 -5.96 -20.51 2.19
N THR A 94 -5.86 -21.26 3.28
CA THR A 94 -7.03 -21.52 4.14
C THR A 94 -7.45 -20.27 4.91
N PRO A 95 -8.75 -20.10 5.25
CA PRO A 95 -9.22 -18.92 6.01
C PRO A 95 -8.42 -18.69 7.30
N ARG A 96 -8.15 -19.74 8.08
CA ARG A 96 -7.38 -19.62 9.33
C ARG A 96 -5.95 -19.11 9.13
N LYS A 97 -5.26 -19.58 8.09
CA LYS A 97 -3.91 -19.11 7.76
C LYS A 97 -3.95 -17.67 7.27
N ARG A 98 -4.93 -17.34 6.42
CA ARG A 98 -5.13 -15.97 5.94
C ARG A 98 -5.37 -14.99 7.08
N ASP A 99 -6.29 -15.31 8.01
CA ASP A 99 -6.59 -14.46 9.16
C ASP A 99 -5.34 -14.23 10.04
N ARG A 100 -4.49 -15.25 10.19
CA ARG A 100 -3.22 -15.10 10.90
C ARG A 100 -2.23 -14.19 10.19
N ILE A 101 -2.11 -14.31 8.87
CA ILE A 101 -1.14 -13.51 8.11
C ILE A 101 -1.58 -12.07 7.99
N THR A 102 -2.89 -11.81 7.85
CA THR A 102 -3.44 -10.44 7.77
C THR A 102 -3.23 -9.65 9.06
N LEU A 103 -2.96 -10.27 10.19
CA LEU A 103 -2.52 -9.58 11.41
C LEU A 103 -1.13 -8.94 11.26
N GLY A 104 -0.28 -9.49 10.39
CA GLY A 104 1.04 -8.96 10.06
C GLY A 104 1.00 -7.94 8.90
N ILE A 105 -0.19 -7.63 8.37
CA ILE A 105 -0.38 -6.74 7.25
C ILE A 105 -1.27 -5.56 7.66
N GLY A 106 -0.74 -4.34 7.58
CA GLY A 106 -1.55 -3.13 7.64
C GLY A 106 -2.10 -2.81 6.26
N TYR A 107 -3.40 -2.63 6.12
CA TYR A 107 -4.01 -2.27 4.84
C TYR A 107 -4.72 -0.92 4.93
N VAL A 108 -4.33 -0.01 4.04
CA VAL A 108 -4.95 1.30 3.82
C VAL A 108 -5.61 1.26 2.44
N PRO A 109 -6.91 0.99 2.33
CA PRO A 109 -7.61 1.02 1.05
C PRO A 109 -7.71 2.44 0.50
N GLN A 110 -8.06 2.55 -0.78
CA GLN A 110 -8.42 3.83 -1.38
C GLN A 110 -9.55 4.49 -0.58
N ASP A 111 -9.44 5.82 -0.37
CA ASP A 111 -10.39 6.60 0.46
C ASP A 111 -10.57 6.08 1.91
N ALA A 112 -9.54 5.46 2.49
CA ALA A 112 -9.58 4.84 3.83
C ALA A 112 -10.13 5.78 4.91
N GLY A 113 -9.85 7.09 4.81
CA GLY A 113 -10.40 8.09 5.73
C GLY A 113 -11.93 8.21 5.69
N ALA A 114 -12.58 7.86 4.59
CA ALA A 114 -14.05 7.82 4.47
C ALA A 114 -14.66 6.54 5.07
N LEU A 115 -13.84 5.50 5.27
CA LEU A 115 -14.25 4.21 5.83
C LEU A 115 -14.16 4.14 7.37
N LEU A 116 -13.75 5.22 8.02
CA LEU A 116 -13.77 5.31 9.48
C LEU A 116 -15.20 5.20 10.00
N ALA A 117 -15.38 4.49 11.11
CA ALA A 117 -16.69 4.31 11.73
C ALA A 117 -17.19 5.64 12.31
N ALA A 118 -18.22 6.22 11.71
CA ALA A 118 -18.72 7.55 12.04
C ALA A 118 -19.24 7.71 13.49
N ARG A 119 -19.59 6.60 14.15
CA ARG A 119 -20.12 6.57 15.53
C ARG A 119 -19.04 6.34 16.59
N LEU A 120 -17.81 6.06 16.17
CA LEU A 120 -16.66 5.87 17.05
C LEU A 120 -15.82 7.15 17.04
N THR A 121 -15.22 7.48 18.16
CA THR A 121 -14.20 8.52 18.24
C THR A 121 -12.98 8.13 17.42
N ILE A 122 -12.07 9.06 17.19
CA ILE A 122 -10.82 8.80 16.49
C ILE A 122 -9.96 7.78 17.25
N GLY A 123 -9.87 7.92 18.58
CA GLY A 123 -9.16 6.96 19.43
C GLY A 123 -9.74 5.54 19.30
N GLU A 124 -11.08 5.42 19.37
CA GLU A 124 -11.77 4.13 19.20
C GLU A 124 -11.59 3.55 17.78
N ASN A 125 -11.60 4.38 16.74
CA ASN A 125 -11.34 3.95 15.37
C ASN A 125 -9.94 3.36 15.22
N ILE A 126 -8.91 3.99 15.81
CA ILE A 126 -7.53 3.51 15.77
C ILE A 126 -7.38 2.24 16.61
N ALA A 127 -8.01 2.16 17.79
CA ALA A 127 -7.96 1.01 18.67
C ALA A 127 -8.79 -0.19 18.18
N ALA A 128 -9.73 0.00 17.25
CA ALA A 128 -10.65 -1.04 16.80
C ALA A 128 -9.98 -2.37 16.38
N PRO A 129 -8.82 -2.40 15.67
CA PRO A 129 -8.13 -3.65 15.35
C PRO A 129 -7.62 -4.41 16.59
N ILE A 130 -7.22 -3.71 17.66
CA ILE A 130 -6.81 -4.34 18.93
C ILE A 130 -7.98 -5.12 19.51
N TYR A 131 -9.14 -4.46 19.67
CA TYR A 131 -10.33 -5.07 20.27
C TYR A 131 -11.02 -6.09 19.36
N ALA A 132 -10.84 -6.02 18.06
CA ALA A 132 -11.25 -7.05 17.13
C ALA A 132 -10.47 -8.35 17.35
N ARG A 133 -9.21 -8.27 17.80
CA ARG A 133 -8.34 -9.40 18.10
C ARG A 133 -8.52 -9.91 19.52
N ASP A 134 -8.54 -9.00 20.50
CA ASP A 134 -8.73 -9.29 21.92
C ASP A 134 -9.68 -8.28 22.56
N ARG A 135 -10.92 -8.70 22.79
CA ARG A 135 -11.95 -7.85 23.39
C ARG A 135 -11.65 -7.47 24.86
N ARG A 136 -10.70 -8.16 25.50
CA ARG A 136 -10.32 -7.91 26.90
C ARG A 136 -8.97 -7.21 27.03
N PHE A 137 -8.40 -6.76 25.90
CA PHE A 137 -7.15 -6.01 25.92
C PHE A 137 -7.25 -4.80 26.85
N ASP A 138 -6.20 -4.51 27.59
CA ASP A 138 -6.19 -3.41 28.56
C ASP A 138 -6.45 -2.06 27.88
N GLN A 139 -7.36 -1.29 28.46
CA GLN A 139 -7.80 -0.02 27.89
C GLN A 139 -6.74 1.07 27.97
N SER A 140 -5.93 1.07 29.05
CA SER A 140 -4.83 2.04 29.23
C SER A 140 -3.73 1.78 28.21
N GLU A 141 -3.31 0.51 28.07
CA GLU A 141 -2.29 0.13 27.07
C GLU A 141 -2.76 0.43 25.63
N ALA A 142 -4.02 0.17 25.31
CA ALA A 142 -4.59 0.55 24.02
C ALA A 142 -4.57 2.07 23.81
N GLY A 143 -4.94 2.84 24.84
CA GLY A 143 -4.92 4.30 24.83
C GLY A 143 -3.52 4.87 24.57
N GLU A 144 -2.50 4.32 25.23
CA GLU A 144 -1.10 4.70 25.02
C GLU A 144 -0.63 4.39 23.60
N ALA A 145 -0.92 3.20 23.10
CA ALA A 145 -0.57 2.82 21.71
C ALA A 145 -1.26 3.74 20.68
N VAL A 146 -2.51 4.11 20.92
CA VAL A 146 -3.25 5.07 20.08
C VAL A 146 -2.59 6.45 20.14
N ALA A 147 -2.26 6.95 21.34
CA ALA A 147 -1.64 8.27 21.51
C ALA A 147 -0.30 8.37 20.76
N ILE A 148 0.55 7.34 20.87
CA ILE A 148 1.82 7.25 20.14
C ILE A 148 1.59 7.33 18.61
N LEU A 149 0.58 6.65 18.08
CA LEU A 149 0.31 6.67 16.65
C LEU A 149 -0.36 7.96 16.17
N VAL A 150 -1.19 8.59 16.99
CA VAL A 150 -1.78 9.90 16.69
C VAL A 150 -0.69 10.95 16.55
N ASP A 151 0.28 10.97 17.47
CA ASP A 151 1.45 11.85 17.40
C ASP A 151 2.31 11.54 16.17
N ALA A 152 2.61 10.26 15.94
CA ALA A 152 3.42 9.78 14.80
C ALA A 152 2.83 10.13 13.44
N VAL A 153 1.48 10.23 13.32
CA VAL A 153 0.82 10.74 12.11
C VAL A 153 0.62 12.26 12.14
N ARG A 154 1.30 12.96 13.03
CA ARG A 154 1.33 14.42 13.14
C ARG A 154 -0.07 15.01 13.36
N LEU A 155 -0.86 14.39 14.25
CA LEU A 155 -2.14 14.90 14.71
C LEU A 155 -2.02 15.30 16.20
N PRO A 156 -2.70 16.37 16.64
CA PRO A 156 -2.73 16.71 18.07
C PRO A 156 -3.49 15.64 18.84
N LEU A 157 -3.05 15.29 20.05
CA LEU A 157 -3.69 14.26 20.89
C LEU A 157 -5.16 14.55 21.19
N SER A 158 -5.56 15.83 21.18
CA SER A 158 -6.96 16.24 21.39
C SER A 158 -7.93 15.62 20.39
N VAL A 159 -7.47 15.25 19.18
CA VAL A 159 -8.35 14.62 18.18
C VAL A 159 -8.84 13.23 18.59
N MET A 160 -8.21 12.58 19.57
CA MET A 160 -8.59 11.23 20.01
C MET A 160 -10.06 11.17 20.46
N ASN A 161 -10.58 12.27 21.02
CA ASN A 161 -11.96 12.40 21.49
C ASN A 161 -12.92 12.94 20.41
N SER A 162 -12.41 13.37 19.26
CA SER A 162 -13.22 13.85 18.15
C SER A 162 -13.81 12.69 17.35
N TYR A 163 -14.83 13.01 16.54
CA TYR A 163 -15.45 12.06 15.59
C TYR A 163 -14.95 12.30 14.16
N PRO A 164 -15.05 11.32 13.26
CA PRO A 164 -14.54 11.45 11.88
C PRO A 164 -15.10 12.66 11.11
N HIS A 165 -16.35 13.07 11.38
CA HIS A 165 -16.98 14.21 10.70
C HIS A 165 -16.40 15.58 11.12
N GLU A 166 -15.69 15.66 12.25
CA GLU A 166 -15.04 16.87 12.74
C GLU A 166 -13.65 17.07 12.12
N LEU A 167 -13.12 16.07 11.43
CA LEU A 167 -11.79 16.11 10.84
C LEU A 167 -11.82 16.42 9.33
N SER A 168 -10.79 17.12 8.85
CA SER A 168 -10.55 17.27 7.41
C SER A 168 -10.28 15.91 6.72
N ARG A 169 -10.40 15.86 5.40
CA ARG A 169 -10.12 14.63 4.65
C ARG A 169 -8.69 14.12 4.87
N GLY A 170 -7.70 15.02 4.86
CA GLY A 170 -6.30 14.66 5.11
C GLY A 170 -6.05 14.19 6.55
N GLN A 171 -6.74 14.75 7.54
CA GLN A 171 -6.68 14.28 8.92
C GLN A 171 -7.27 12.87 9.04
N ARG A 172 -8.45 12.63 8.46
CA ARG A 172 -9.06 11.28 8.45
C ARG A 172 -8.16 10.25 7.77
N GLN A 173 -7.47 10.61 6.69
CA GLN A 173 -6.53 9.71 6.02
C GLN A 173 -5.35 9.35 6.92
N ARG A 174 -4.79 10.32 7.65
CA ARG A 174 -3.73 10.06 8.64
C ARG A 174 -4.22 9.16 9.78
N VAL A 175 -5.45 9.31 10.24
CA VAL A 175 -6.10 8.39 11.20
C VAL A 175 -6.18 6.96 10.62
N ALA A 176 -6.56 6.82 9.36
CA ALA A 176 -6.64 5.50 8.72
C ALA A 176 -5.26 4.82 8.60
N ILE A 177 -4.18 5.58 8.39
CA ILE A 177 -2.80 5.08 8.41
C ILE A 177 -2.43 4.63 9.84
N ALA A 178 -2.71 5.44 10.86
CA ALA A 178 -2.49 5.08 12.26
C ALA A 178 -3.22 3.78 12.63
N ARG A 179 -4.50 3.66 12.23
CA ARG A 179 -5.30 2.44 12.42
C ARG A 179 -4.66 1.22 11.75
N ALA A 180 -4.13 1.35 10.54
CA ALA A 180 -3.49 0.24 9.83
C ALA A 180 -2.19 -0.22 10.51
N LEU A 181 -1.52 0.66 11.25
CA LEU A 181 -0.24 0.39 11.90
C LEU A 181 -0.37 -0.01 13.39
N ILE A 182 -1.57 0.05 13.98
CA ILE A 182 -1.76 -0.15 15.44
C ILE A 182 -1.33 -1.54 15.93
N LEU A 183 -1.42 -2.56 15.09
CA LEU A 183 -1.00 -3.93 15.43
C LEU A 183 0.49 -4.19 15.17
N GLY A 184 1.29 -3.19 14.80
CA GLY A 184 2.70 -3.35 14.47
C GLY A 184 2.95 -4.28 13.27
N PRO A 185 2.31 -4.05 12.11
CA PRO A 185 2.44 -4.95 10.97
C PRO A 185 3.87 -4.97 10.43
N LYS A 186 4.27 -6.10 9.81
CA LYS A 186 5.54 -6.25 9.08
C LYS A 186 5.47 -5.74 7.65
N LEU A 187 4.26 -5.64 7.11
CA LEU A 187 3.99 -5.15 5.76
C LEU A 187 2.85 -4.14 5.79
N LEU A 188 3.07 -2.95 5.27
CA LEU A 188 2.02 -1.98 4.97
C LEU A 188 1.67 -2.05 3.49
N VAL A 189 0.38 -2.20 3.19
CA VAL A 189 -0.14 -2.06 1.82
C VAL A 189 -1.06 -0.84 1.80
N ALA A 190 -0.66 0.19 1.07
CA ALA A 190 -1.43 1.43 0.94
C ALA A 190 -1.87 1.62 -0.52
N ASP A 191 -3.17 1.53 -0.75
CA ASP A 191 -3.77 1.72 -2.06
C ASP A 191 -4.19 3.18 -2.24
N ASP A 192 -3.35 3.94 -2.93
CA ASP A 192 -3.54 5.37 -3.18
C ASP A 192 -3.85 6.20 -1.91
N PRO A 193 -2.91 6.24 -0.96
CA PRO A 193 -3.13 6.90 0.32
C PRO A 193 -3.33 8.42 0.20
N THR A 194 -3.10 9.00 -0.98
CA THR A 194 -3.25 10.43 -1.27
C THR A 194 -4.51 10.77 -2.07
N SER A 195 -5.37 9.77 -2.35
CA SER A 195 -6.59 9.95 -3.13
C SER A 195 -7.50 11.03 -2.56
N GLY A 196 -7.88 11.96 -3.43
CA GLY A 196 -8.78 13.07 -3.07
C GLY A 196 -8.25 14.01 -1.98
N ILE A 197 -6.96 14.01 -1.70
CA ILE A 197 -6.30 14.95 -0.79
C ILE A 197 -5.76 16.13 -1.60
N ASP A 198 -5.82 17.32 -1.03
CA ASP A 198 -5.26 18.53 -1.61
C ASP A 198 -3.77 18.36 -1.93
N VAL A 199 -3.31 18.90 -3.04
CA VAL A 199 -1.93 18.73 -3.55
C VAL A 199 -0.89 19.09 -2.48
N THR A 200 -1.14 20.15 -1.70
CA THR A 200 -0.26 20.60 -0.61
C THR A 200 -0.15 19.62 0.55
N ALA A 201 -1.20 18.84 0.81
CA ALA A 201 -1.24 17.87 1.91
C ALA A 201 -0.78 16.45 1.52
N ARG A 202 -0.75 16.12 0.22
CA ARG A 202 -0.31 14.80 -0.27
C ARG A 202 1.11 14.47 0.16
N GLY A 203 2.03 15.43 0.00
CA GLY A 203 3.41 15.28 0.39
C GLY A 203 3.56 14.88 1.86
N THR A 204 2.82 15.51 2.75
CA THR A 204 2.84 15.20 4.19
C THR A 204 2.44 13.74 4.48
N ILE A 205 1.45 13.19 3.76
CA ILE A 205 1.02 11.79 3.95
C ILE A 205 2.12 10.82 3.53
N LEU A 206 2.77 11.08 2.39
CA LEU A 206 3.87 10.25 1.88
C LEU A 206 5.11 10.32 2.79
N ASP A 207 5.43 11.50 3.32
CA ASP A 207 6.51 11.69 4.29
C ASP A 207 6.25 10.92 5.58
N ILE A 208 5.01 10.98 6.11
CA ILE A 208 4.61 10.19 7.29
C ILE A 208 4.81 8.70 7.05
N ILE A 209 4.38 8.16 5.91
CA ILE A 209 4.58 6.73 5.59
C ILE A 209 6.06 6.38 5.54
N SER A 210 6.89 7.22 4.91
CA SER A 210 8.33 7.00 4.79
C SER A 210 9.06 7.10 6.13
N GLU A 211 8.69 8.04 6.98
CA GLU A 211 9.26 8.20 8.33
C GLU A 211 8.88 7.02 9.22
N LEU A 212 7.60 6.69 9.28
CA LEU A 212 7.12 5.54 10.06
C LEU A 212 7.72 4.22 9.60
N GLN A 213 7.95 4.06 8.29
CA GLN A 213 8.62 2.88 7.74
C GLN A 213 10.04 2.75 8.27
N ARG A 214 10.81 3.85 8.30
CA ARG A 214 12.20 3.85 8.82
C ARG A 214 12.25 3.63 10.32
N GLU A 215 11.32 4.21 11.09
CA GLU A 215 11.29 4.11 12.55
C GLU A 215 10.82 2.73 13.03
N ARG A 216 9.92 2.09 12.30
CA ARG A 216 9.27 0.84 12.69
C ARG A 216 9.72 -0.37 11.86
N GLU A 217 10.60 -0.15 10.89
CA GLU A 217 11.27 -1.17 10.06
C GLU A 217 10.30 -2.12 9.32
N PHE A 218 9.08 -1.67 8.99
CA PHE A 218 8.17 -2.46 8.16
C PHE A 218 8.52 -2.33 6.68
N SER A 219 8.07 -3.30 5.88
CA SER A 219 8.13 -3.19 4.42
C SER A 219 6.82 -2.61 3.90
N ALA A 220 6.82 -1.99 2.72
CA ALA A 220 5.58 -1.43 2.19
C ALA A 220 5.40 -1.65 0.69
N LEU A 221 4.13 -1.81 0.27
CA LEU A 221 3.66 -1.63 -1.09
C LEU A 221 2.75 -0.41 -1.10
N VAL A 222 3.12 0.63 -1.84
CA VAL A 222 2.37 1.88 -1.90
C VAL A 222 1.98 2.18 -3.34
N VAL A 223 0.68 2.18 -3.60
CA VAL A 223 0.14 2.62 -4.90
C VAL A 223 0.14 4.14 -4.94
N SER A 224 0.62 4.70 -6.02
CA SER A 224 0.63 6.14 -6.28
C SER A 224 0.26 6.44 -7.73
N HIS A 225 -0.16 7.68 -8.00
CA HIS A 225 -0.56 8.07 -9.35
C HIS A 225 0.60 8.57 -10.21
N THR A 226 1.64 9.10 -9.61
CA THR A 226 2.71 9.76 -10.34
C THR A 226 4.10 9.29 -9.94
N MET A 227 5.02 9.34 -10.88
CA MET A 227 6.44 9.08 -10.63
C MET A 227 7.04 10.11 -9.65
N GLY A 228 6.57 11.36 -9.68
CA GLY A 228 7.00 12.40 -8.77
C GLY A 228 6.66 12.09 -7.31
N GLU A 229 5.46 11.55 -7.06
CA GLU A 229 5.08 11.06 -5.73
C GLU A 229 5.93 9.85 -5.34
N ALA A 230 6.09 8.85 -6.24
CA ALA A 230 6.86 7.65 -5.97
C ALA A 230 8.31 7.95 -5.54
N ARG A 231 8.97 8.88 -6.19
CA ARG A 231 10.33 9.34 -5.83
C ARG A 231 10.47 9.87 -4.41
N ARG A 232 9.39 10.37 -3.83
CA ARG A 232 9.40 10.99 -2.51
C ARG A 232 9.57 9.97 -1.38
N PHE A 233 9.08 8.76 -1.57
CA PHE A 233 9.03 7.76 -0.50
C PHE A 233 9.67 6.42 -0.86
N SER A 234 10.00 6.18 -2.13
CA SER A 234 10.56 4.90 -2.58
C SER A 234 11.75 5.09 -3.50
N SER A 235 12.72 4.19 -3.37
CA SER A 235 13.85 4.09 -4.30
C SER A 235 13.55 3.14 -5.47
N ARG A 236 12.50 2.31 -5.38
CA ARG A 236 12.15 1.29 -6.37
C ARG A 236 10.68 1.36 -6.75
N VAL A 237 10.39 1.17 -8.04
CA VAL A 237 9.05 1.31 -8.60
C VAL A 237 8.71 0.16 -9.53
N ALA A 238 7.45 -0.28 -9.47
CA ALA A 238 6.80 -1.11 -10.47
C ALA A 238 5.81 -0.24 -11.25
N VAL A 239 5.94 -0.23 -12.58
CA VAL A 239 5.03 0.49 -13.47
C VAL A 239 4.06 -0.49 -14.08
N MET A 240 2.77 -0.30 -13.83
CA MET A 240 1.72 -1.18 -14.34
C MET A 240 0.96 -0.53 -15.51
N HIS A 241 0.74 -1.31 -16.56
CA HIS A 241 -0.10 -0.95 -17.70
C HIS A 241 -0.85 -2.19 -18.21
N GLY A 242 -2.18 -2.09 -18.38
CA GLY A 242 -3.00 -3.18 -18.92
C GLY A 242 -2.92 -4.50 -18.14
N GLY A 243 -2.74 -4.45 -16.82
CA GLY A 243 -2.60 -5.66 -15.98
C GLY A 243 -1.18 -6.23 -15.88
N LEU A 244 -0.23 -5.68 -16.63
CA LEU A 244 1.17 -6.12 -16.69
C LEU A 244 2.08 -5.16 -15.92
N ILE A 245 3.22 -5.66 -15.43
CA ILE A 245 4.35 -4.81 -15.01
C ILE A 245 5.22 -4.57 -16.24
N VAL A 246 5.23 -3.33 -16.74
CA VAL A 246 5.97 -2.91 -17.95
C VAL A 246 7.32 -2.26 -17.61
N GLY A 247 7.58 -2.02 -16.32
CA GLY A 247 8.84 -1.53 -15.80
C GLY A 247 8.98 -1.86 -14.32
N LEU A 248 10.13 -2.37 -13.90
CA LEU A 248 10.45 -2.68 -12.50
C LEU A 248 11.91 -2.38 -12.25
N GLY A 249 12.21 -1.50 -11.31
CA GLY A 249 13.58 -1.11 -11.03
C GLY A 249 13.67 0.12 -10.15
N LYS A 250 14.87 0.71 -10.08
CA LYS A 250 15.06 1.98 -9.38
C LYS A 250 14.29 3.09 -10.09
N VAL A 251 13.71 3.98 -9.29
CA VAL A 251 12.82 5.05 -9.78
C VAL A 251 13.50 5.91 -10.86
N ASP A 252 14.80 6.16 -10.74
CA ASP A 252 15.55 7.00 -11.68
C ASP A 252 15.98 6.24 -12.96
N GLU A 253 16.12 4.92 -12.89
CA GLU A 253 16.61 4.08 -13.99
C GLU A 253 15.47 3.48 -14.83
N VAL A 254 14.34 3.15 -14.21
CA VAL A 254 13.24 2.39 -14.84
C VAL A 254 12.65 3.08 -16.08
N ILE A 255 12.69 4.42 -16.10
CA ILE A 255 12.14 5.22 -17.20
C ILE A 255 13.10 5.25 -18.40
N GLU A 256 14.40 5.29 -18.14
CA GLU A 256 15.42 5.45 -19.18
C GLU A 256 15.70 4.14 -19.92
N GLN A 257 15.49 3.01 -19.24
CA GLN A 257 15.88 1.67 -19.73
C GLN A 257 14.74 0.91 -20.43
N SER A 258 13.51 1.44 -20.42
CA SER A 258 12.37 0.68 -20.96
C SER A 258 12.13 0.94 -22.44
N GLU A 259 12.04 -0.13 -23.22
CA GLU A 259 11.62 -0.11 -24.63
C GLU A 259 10.10 -0.06 -24.81
N HIS A 260 9.32 -0.21 -23.73
CA HIS A 260 7.87 -0.24 -23.80
C HIS A 260 7.30 1.12 -24.18
N GLU A 261 6.38 1.19 -25.15
CA GLU A 261 5.81 2.44 -25.70
C GLU A 261 5.22 3.35 -24.60
N TYR A 262 4.48 2.76 -23.65
CA TYR A 262 3.93 3.47 -22.49
C TYR A 262 5.02 4.16 -21.65
N MET A 263 6.12 3.45 -21.40
CA MET A 263 7.25 3.97 -20.63
C MET A 263 7.96 5.11 -21.36
N GLN A 264 8.09 5.00 -22.68
CA GLN A 264 8.64 6.09 -23.52
C GLN A 264 7.75 7.33 -23.50
N GLY A 265 6.43 7.15 -23.52
CA GLY A 265 5.45 8.23 -23.34
C GLY A 265 5.60 8.91 -21.98
N LEU A 266 5.71 8.14 -20.90
CA LEU A 266 5.94 8.63 -19.55
C LEU A 266 7.27 9.38 -19.42
N ALA A 267 8.34 8.88 -20.06
CA ALA A 267 9.66 9.54 -20.11
C ALA A 267 9.61 10.89 -20.81
N ARG A 268 8.84 11.03 -21.90
CA ARG A 268 8.65 12.30 -22.59
C ARG A 268 7.91 13.30 -21.72
N ALA A 269 6.78 12.90 -21.14
CA ALA A 269 5.98 13.75 -20.27
C ALA A 269 6.76 14.30 -19.07
N LEU A 270 7.62 13.46 -18.45
CA LEU A 270 8.46 13.90 -17.33
C LEU A 270 9.58 14.88 -17.74
N ARG A 271 10.14 14.73 -18.94
CA ARG A 271 11.11 15.70 -19.48
C ARG A 271 10.47 17.04 -19.76
N ASP A 272 9.26 17.04 -20.30
CA ASP A 272 8.53 18.27 -20.62
C ASP A 272 8.14 19.03 -19.34
N LEU A 273 7.72 18.32 -18.28
CA LEU A 273 7.45 18.91 -16.96
C LEU A 273 8.70 19.56 -16.35
N LYS A 274 9.85 18.88 -16.37
CA LYS A 274 11.12 19.45 -15.87
C LYS A 274 11.51 20.74 -16.61
N ARG A 275 11.35 20.76 -17.93
CA ARG A 275 11.62 21.98 -18.72
C ARG A 275 10.67 23.13 -18.38
N ALA A 276 9.38 22.83 -18.12
CA ALA A 276 8.42 23.84 -17.73
C ALA A 276 8.74 24.43 -16.36
N ASP A 277 9.16 23.62 -15.39
CA ASP A 277 9.57 24.07 -14.05
C ASP A 277 10.86 24.94 -14.12
N GLU A 278 11.83 24.59 -14.93
CA GLU A 278 13.05 25.37 -15.16
C GLU A 278 12.75 26.73 -15.77
N LEU A 279 11.81 26.80 -16.73
CA LEU A 279 11.38 28.05 -17.37
C LEU A 279 10.53 28.94 -16.43
N SER A 280 9.82 28.38 -15.49
CA SER A 280 9.02 29.15 -14.51
C SER A 280 9.83 29.66 -13.31
N SER A 281 11.07 29.20 -13.17
CA SER A 281 12.02 29.63 -12.11
C SER A 281 13.00 30.72 -12.58
N LEU A 282 12.92 31.16 -13.85
CA LEU A 282 13.65 32.28 -14.45
C LEU A 282 12.79 33.53 -14.53
#